data_04c7ebba80f9ef0f3e04ee371067071e
#
_entry.id   04c7ebba80f9ef0f3e04ee371067071e
#
_cell.length_a   1.000
_cell.length_b   1.000
_cell.length_c   1.000
_cell.angle_alpha   90.00
_cell.angle_beta   90.00
_cell.angle_gamma   90.00
#
_symmetry.space_group_name_H-M   'P 1'
#
loop_
_entity.id
_entity.type
_entity.pdbx_description
1 polymer ?
#
loop_
_entity_poly.entity_id
_entity_poly.type
_entity_poly.pdbx_seq_one_letter_code
_entity_poly.pdbx_strand_id
1 'polypeptide(L)'
;MDKPANLDKAHLRVARPSDDLLAVTRFYRDGLGFEILGEFEDHDGFSGVMLGHKGSAYHLEFTRQRGHEAGRAPTEDNLLVFYLPDAAEWNRAVARLEGLGHKPVKAFNPYWDKKGKTFEDPDGYRVVLQNASWAV
;
A
#
# COMPACT_ATOMS: atom_id res chain seq x y z
N MET A 1 -6.99 -36.98 -7.72
CA MET A 1 -6.44 -35.65 -7.80
C MET A 1 -6.95 -34.81 -6.66
N ASP A 2 -6.06 -34.21 -5.89
CA ASP A 2 -6.45 -33.42 -4.74
C ASP A 2 -6.93 -32.03 -5.16
N LYS A 3 -7.89 -31.51 -4.41
CA LYS A 3 -8.31 -30.13 -4.60
C LYS A 3 -7.26 -29.18 -4.01
N PRO A 4 -7.04 -28.03 -4.63
CA PRO A 4 -6.17 -27.04 -4.00
C PRO A 4 -6.77 -26.53 -2.69
N ALA A 5 -5.92 -26.09 -1.78
CA ALA A 5 -6.37 -25.43 -0.57
C ALA A 5 -7.20 -24.19 -0.93
N ASN A 6 -8.24 -23.94 -0.14
CA ASN A 6 -9.08 -22.77 -0.34
C ASN A 6 -8.49 -21.59 0.44
N LEU A 7 -8.09 -20.54 -0.27
CA LEU A 7 -7.45 -19.36 0.32
C LEU A 7 -8.43 -18.24 0.63
N ASP A 8 -9.74 -18.45 0.49
CA ASP A 8 -10.71 -17.37 0.69
C ASP A 8 -10.71 -16.82 2.11
N LYS A 9 -10.29 -17.59 3.09
CA LYS A 9 -10.19 -17.17 4.50
C LYS A 9 -8.76 -16.98 4.98
N ALA A 10 -7.80 -17.08 4.07
CA ALA A 10 -6.42 -16.84 4.43
C ALA A 10 -6.21 -15.35 4.69
N HIS A 11 -5.34 -15.04 5.65
CA HIS A 11 -4.88 -13.67 5.84
C HIS A 11 -3.76 -13.40 4.83
N LEU A 12 -3.84 -12.29 4.11
CA LEU A 12 -2.85 -11.93 3.10
C LEU A 12 -1.85 -10.92 3.66
N ARG A 13 -0.57 -11.22 3.51
CA ARG A 13 0.49 -10.23 3.71
C ARG A 13 1.10 -9.90 2.35
N VAL A 14 1.20 -8.61 2.04
CA VAL A 14 2.02 -8.14 0.94
C VAL A 14 3.31 -7.62 1.55
N ALA A 15 4.43 -8.26 1.24
CA ALA A 15 5.73 -7.89 1.78
C ALA A 15 6.57 -7.23 0.69
N ARG A 16 7.16 -6.07 1.00
CA ARG A 16 7.98 -5.30 0.07
C ARG A 16 9.21 -4.77 0.76
N PRO A 17 10.34 -4.68 0.05
CA PRO A 17 11.50 -3.99 0.60
C PRO A 17 11.30 -2.48 0.54
N SER A 18 11.98 -1.77 1.44
CA SER A 18 12.02 -0.32 1.43
C SER A 18 13.39 0.14 1.89
N ASP A 19 13.94 1.15 1.24
CA ASP A 19 15.22 1.72 1.68
C ASP A 19 15.02 2.81 2.75
N ASP A 20 13.76 3.18 3.02
CA ASP A 20 13.45 4.19 4.03
C ASP A 20 12.16 3.80 4.74
N LEU A 21 12.28 3.02 5.82
CA LEU A 21 11.13 2.53 6.57
C LEU A 21 10.33 3.67 7.22
N LEU A 22 10.99 4.76 7.62
CA LEU A 22 10.29 5.89 8.22
C LEU A 22 9.40 6.58 7.20
N ALA A 23 9.93 6.84 6.01
CA ALA A 23 9.16 7.51 4.96
C ALA A 23 7.98 6.66 4.50
N VAL A 24 8.17 5.34 4.29
CA VAL A 24 7.08 4.47 3.86
C VAL A 24 6.02 4.32 4.96
N THR A 25 6.45 4.28 6.23
CA THR A 25 5.52 4.25 7.35
C THR A 25 4.65 5.51 7.37
N ARG A 26 5.25 6.68 7.18
CA ARG A 26 4.51 7.94 7.14
C ARG A 26 3.50 7.96 6.01
N PHE A 27 3.87 7.47 4.84
CA PHE A 27 2.95 7.44 3.71
C PHE A 27 1.71 6.60 4.02
N TYR A 28 1.88 5.38 4.51
CA TYR A 28 0.75 4.48 4.74
C TYR A 28 0.01 4.79 6.04
N ARG A 29 0.71 5.18 7.10
CA ARG A 29 0.07 5.53 8.38
C ARG A 29 -0.59 6.90 8.30
N ASP A 30 0.20 7.94 8.00
CA ASP A 30 -0.31 9.32 8.04
C ASP A 30 -1.11 9.63 6.78
N GLY A 31 -0.66 9.14 5.64
CA GLY A 31 -1.30 9.39 4.35
C GLY A 31 -2.58 8.59 4.14
N LEU A 32 -2.52 7.28 4.38
CA LEU A 32 -3.64 6.38 4.12
C LEU A 32 -4.39 5.93 5.36
N GLY A 33 -3.96 6.37 6.55
CA GLY A 33 -4.67 6.03 7.78
C GLY A 33 -4.47 4.62 8.29
N PHE A 34 -3.39 3.95 7.86
CA PHE A 34 -3.07 2.62 8.37
C PHE A 34 -2.55 2.71 9.79
N GLU A 35 -2.69 1.62 10.54
CA GLU A 35 -2.14 1.48 11.87
C GLU A 35 -0.87 0.65 11.82
N ILE A 36 0.09 0.95 12.69
CA ILE A 36 1.23 0.07 12.90
C ILE A 36 0.74 -1.13 13.70
N LEU A 37 0.77 -2.30 13.07
CA LEU A 37 0.35 -3.55 13.70
C LEU A 37 1.50 -4.25 14.42
N GLY A 38 2.73 -3.97 14.04
CA GLY A 38 3.91 -4.54 14.64
C GLY A 38 5.17 -3.98 14.02
N GLU A 39 6.26 -4.11 14.73
CA GLU A 39 7.57 -3.67 14.28
C GLU A 39 8.63 -4.64 14.79
N PHE A 40 9.74 -4.72 14.08
CA PHE A 40 10.92 -5.41 14.56
C PHE A 40 12.16 -4.69 14.06
N GLU A 41 13.25 -4.84 14.80
CA GLU A 41 14.48 -4.15 14.48
C GLU A 41 15.66 -5.12 14.60
N ASP A 42 16.51 -5.11 13.60
CA ASP A 42 17.76 -5.86 13.54
C ASP A 42 17.61 -7.35 13.89
N HIS A 43 16.60 -8.01 13.34
CA HIS A 43 16.44 -9.44 13.45
C HIS A 43 17.15 -10.09 12.26
N ASP A 44 18.29 -10.72 12.51
CA ASP A 44 19.17 -11.27 11.45
C ASP A 44 19.51 -10.23 10.37
N GLY A 45 19.69 -8.98 10.79
CA GLY A 45 20.04 -7.90 9.88
C GLY A 45 18.85 -7.24 9.20
N PHE A 46 17.61 -7.69 9.47
CA PHE A 46 16.40 -7.10 8.92
C PHE A 46 15.66 -6.27 9.97
N SER A 47 15.11 -5.17 9.53
CA SER A 47 14.14 -4.38 10.29
C SER A 47 12.86 -4.30 9.48
N GLY A 48 11.72 -4.11 10.15
CA GLY A 48 10.46 -4.07 9.44
C GLY A 48 9.33 -3.45 10.22
N VAL A 49 8.27 -3.12 9.47
CA VAL A 49 7.04 -2.57 10.02
C VAL A 49 5.86 -3.24 9.33
N MET A 50 4.85 -3.61 10.11
CA MET A 50 3.60 -4.15 9.59
C MET A 50 2.53 -3.08 9.75
N LEU A 51 1.85 -2.77 8.64
CA LEU A 51 0.87 -1.69 8.55
C LEU A 51 -0.45 -2.24 8.01
N GLY A 52 -1.55 -1.86 8.64
CA GLY A 52 -2.87 -2.32 8.23
C GLY A 52 -3.94 -1.90 9.21
N HIS A 53 -4.96 -2.72 9.32
CA HIS A 53 -6.07 -2.49 10.24
C HIS A 53 -6.37 -3.79 10.99
N LYS A 54 -6.61 -3.69 12.30
CA LYS A 54 -6.97 -4.86 13.09
C LYS A 54 -8.25 -5.49 12.54
N GLY A 55 -8.24 -6.80 12.40
CA GLY A 55 -9.39 -7.56 11.92
C GLY A 55 -9.55 -7.60 10.41
N SER A 56 -8.74 -6.88 9.65
CA SER A 56 -8.75 -6.98 8.19
C SER A 56 -8.09 -8.26 7.72
N ALA A 57 -8.50 -8.74 6.54
CA ALA A 57 -7.98 -9.98 5.97
C ALA A 57 -6.63 -9.80 5.28
N TYR A 58 -6.06 -8.60 5.33
CA TYR A 58 -4.74 -8.32 4.75
C TYR A 58 -3.98 -7.30 5.58
N HIS A 59 -2.67 -7.29 5.42
CA HIS A 59 -1.82 -6.19 5.87
C HIS A 59 -0.58 -6.10 4.97
N LEU A 60 0.14 -5.00 5.10
CA LEU A 60 1.38 -4.76 4.38
C LEU A 60 2.55 -4.89 5.35
N GLU A 61 3.67 -5.39 4.85
CA GLU A 61 4.92 -5.40 5.60
C GLU A 61 5.99 -4.76 4.74
N PHE A 62 6.78 -3.87 5.34
CA PHE A 62 7.94 -3.27 4.68
C PHE A 62 9.18 -3.64 5.47
N THR A 63 10.20 -4.11 4.76
CA THR A 63 11.44 -4.58 5.39
C THR A 63 12.65 -3.91 4.78
N ARG A 64 13.69 -3.79 5.58
CA ARG A 64 14.99 -3.30 5.14
C ARG A 64 16.07 -4.22 5.68
N GLN A 65 16.96 -4.65 4.80
CA GLN A 65 18.14 -5.41 5.19
C GLN A 65 19.32 -4.45 5.35
N ARG A 66 20.02 -4.54 6.47
CA ARG A 66 21.20 -3.73 6.72
C ARG A 66 22.26 -4.01 5.63
N GLY A 67 22.80 -2.94 5.05
CA GLY A 67 23.82 -3.05 4.01
C GLY A 67 23.28 -3.42 2.63
N HIS A 68 21.96 -3.49 2.46
CA HIS A 68 21.34 -3.80 1.18
C HIS A 68 20.47 -2.63 0.73
N GLU A 69 20.59 -2.28 -0.55
CA GLU A 69 19.74 -1.26 -1.15
C GLU A 69 18.79 -1.94 -2.14
N ALA A 70 17.49 -1.76 -1.91
CA ALA A 70 16.48 -2.39 -2.75
C ALA A 70 16.19 -1.60 -4.03
N GLY A 71 16.32 -0.28 -3.96
CA GLY A 71 15.99 0.59 -5.07
C GLY A 71 14.49 0.84 -5.22
N ARG A 72 14.13 1.48 -6.31
CA ARG A 72 12.75 1.84 -6.59
C ARG A 72 11.96 0.66 -7.14
N ALA A 73 10.63 0.79 -7.09
CA ALA A 73 9.72 -0.18 -7.72
C ALA A 73 10.13 -0.45 -9.17
N PRO A 74 10.08 -1.72 -9.61
CA PRO A 74 10.57 -2.08 -10.95
C PRO A 74 9.71 -1.54 -12.09
N THR A 75 8.42 -1.29 -11.85
CA THR A 75 7.52 -0.74 -12.87
C THR A 75 6.46 0.14 -12.22
N GLU A 76 5.81 0.96 -13.04
CA GLU A 76 4.66 1.76 -12.63
C GLU A 76 3.35 0.95 -12.62
N ASP A 77 3.43 -0.32 -12.99
CA ASP A 77 2.26 -1.20 -13.09
C ASP A 77 1.95 -1.94 -11.80
N ASN A 78 2.81 -1.84 -10.79
CA ASN A 78 2.59 -2.49 -9.50
C ASN A 78 1.65 -1.63 -8.67
N LEU A 79 0.40 -2.05 -8.57
CA LEU A 79 -0.66 -1.24 -7.95
C LEU A 79 -1.25 -1.93 -6.74
N LEU A 80 -1.51 -1.14 -5.70
CA LEU A 80 -2.47 -1.47 -4.66
C LEU A 80 -3.70 -0.63 -4.95
N VAL A 81 -4.84 -1.26 -5.19
CA VAL A 81 -6.07 -0.55 -5.53
C VAL A 81 -7.04 -0.66 -4.38
N PHE A 82 -7.43 0.48 -3.83
CA PHE A 82 -8.44 0.55 -2.78
C PHE A 82 -9.73 1.09 -3.37
N TYR A 83 -10.79 0.29 -3.31
CA TYR A 83 -12.11 0.67 -3.79
C TYR A 83 -12.85 1.40 -2.69
N LEU A 84 -13.20 2.66 -2.95
CA LEU A 84 -13.94 3.53 -2.02
C LEU A 84 -15.18 4.01 -2.76
N PRO A 85 -16.28 3.26 -2.68
CA PRO A 85 -17.49 3.61 -3.44
C PRO A 85 -18.17 4.89 -2.95
N ASP A 86 -18.07 5.21 -1.66
CA ASP A 86 -18.65 6.44 -1.14
C ASP A 86 -17.80 7.65 -1.52
N ALA A 87 -18.39 8.59 -2.27
CA ALA A 87 -17.67 9.75 -2.77
C ALA A 87 -17.08 10.61 -1.63
N ALA A 88 -17.78 10.72 -0.51
CA ALA A 88 -17.29 11.51 0.62
C ALA A 88 -16.05 10.87 1.25
N GLU A 89 -16.04 9.54 1.39
CA GLU A 89 -14.87 8.80 1.87
C GLU A 89 -13.69 8.94 0.90
N TRP A 90 -13.96 8.79 -0.39
CA TRP A 90 -12.93 8.94 -1.41
C TRP A 90 -12.32 10.34 -1.37
N ASN A 91 -13.17 11.38 -1.29
CA ASN A 91 -12.69 12.75 -1.21
C ASN A 91 -11.84 13.00 0.03
N ARG A 92 -12.22 12.43 1.18
CA ARG A 92 -11.43 12.57 2.41
C ARG A 92 -10.06 11.89 2.28
N ALA A 93 -10.02 10.71 1.68
CA ALA A 93 -8.77 9.98 1.50
C ALA A 93 -7.81 10.73 0.58
N VAL A 94 -8.32 11.24 -0.54
CA VAL A 94 -7.54 12.04 -1.49
C VAL A 94 -7.05 13.33 -0.83
N ALA A 95 -7.92 14.04 -0.13
CA ALA A 95 -7.57 15.30 0.52
C ALA A 95 -6.50 15.10 1.59
N ARG A 96 -6.54 13.98 2.32
CA ARG A 96 -5.53 13.67 3.34
C ARG A 96 -4.15 13.53 2.72
N LEU A 97 -4.03 12.76 1.64
CA LEU A 97 -2.76 12.59 0.94
C LEU A 97 -2.25 13.92 0.37
N GLU A 98 -3.13 14.67 -0.28
CA GLU A 98 -2.75 15.95 -0.86
C GLU A 98 -2.36 16.96 0.21
N GLY A 99 -3.05 16.96 1.35
CA GLY A 99 -2.73 17.83 2.47
C GLY A 99 -1.37 17.56 3.09
N LEU A 100 -0.86 16.34 2.95
CA LEU A 100 0.48 15.96 3.41
C LEU A 100 1.55 16.18 2.33
N GLY A 101 1.19 16.76 1.22
CA GLY A 101 2.13 17.09 0.15
C GLY A 101 2.28 16.02 -0.93
N HIS A 102 1.49 14.96 -0.88
CA HIS A 102 1.52 13.95 -1.93
C HIS A 102 0.63 14.40 -3.08
N LYS A 103 1.21 14.47 -4.27
CA LYS A 103 0.46 14.88 -5.47
C LYS A 103 0.10 13.63 -6.27
N PRO A 104 -1.13 13.56 -6.80
CA PRO A 104 -1.48 12.47 -7.69
C PRO A 104 -0.63 12.49 -8.94
N VAL A 105 -0.35 11.31 -9.47
CA VAL A 105 0.38 11.13 -10.71
C VAL A 105 -0.57 10.58 -11.76
N LYS A 106 -0.23 10.79 -13.04
CA LYS A 106 -0.98 10.18 -14.13
C LYS A 106 -0.77 8.66 -14.08
N ALA A 107 -1.86 7.91 -14.16
CA ALA A 107 -1.76 6.45 -14.14
C ALA A 107 -1.08 5.96 -15.42
N PHE A 108 -0.31 4.87 -15.30
CA PHE A 108 0.26 4.21 -16.46
C PHE A 108 -0.85 3.65 -17.36
N ASN A 109 -1.85 3.00 -16.75
CA ASN A 109 -3.06 2.56 -17.42
C ASN A 109 -4.14 3.63 -17.23
N PRO A 110 -4.57 4.31 -18.30
CA PRO A 110 -5.56 5.41 -18.20
C PRO A 110 -6.89 4.99 -17.57
N TYR A 111 -7.16 3.70 -17.52
CA TYR A 111 -8.36 3.18 -16.86
C TYR A 111 -8.48 3.71 -15.42
N TRP A 112 -7.36 3.81 -14.71
CA TRP A 112 -7.37 4.24 -13.30
C TRP A 112 -7.52 5.75 -13.11
N ASP A 113 -7.42 6.55 -14.19
CA ASP A 113 -7.65 7.99 -14.12
C ASP A 113 -9.13 8.36 -14.25
N LYS A 114 -9.98 7.43 -14.70
CA LYS A 114 -11.38 7.72 -14.97
C LYS A 114 -12.20 7.93 -13.70
N LYS A 115 -12.00 7.08 -12.70
CA LYS A 115 -12.71 7.13 -11.41
C LYS A 115 -11.77 7.11 -10.23
N GLY A 116 -10.50 7.30 -10.44
CA GLY A 116 -9.50 7.18 -9.40
C GLY A 116 -8.41 8.22 -9.49
N LYS A 117 -7.61 8.24 -8.45
CA LYS A 117 -6.36 8.97 -8.41
C LYS A 117 -5.25 8.04 -7.96
N THR A 118 -4.09 8.20 -8.58
CA THR A 118 -2.91 7.37 -8.32
C THR A 118 -1.88 8.19 -7.57
N PHE A 119 -1.31 7.61 -6.52
CA PHE A 119 -0.25 8.23 -5.73
C PHE A 119 0.95 7.29 -5.69
N GLU A 120 2.16 7.84 -5.73
CA GLU A 120 3.36 7.03 -5.53
C GLU A 120 3.80 7.09 -4.08
N ASP A 121 4.15 5.93 -3.52
CA ASP A 121 4.78 5.89 -2.20
C ASP A 121 6.27 6.26 -2.34
N PRO A 122 7.01 6.40 -1.22
CA PRO A 122 8.42 6.82 -1.29
C PRO A 122 9.33 5.89 -2.09
N ASP A 123 8.94 4.62 -2.24
CA ASP A 123 9.73 3.64 -2.98
C ASP A 123 9.31 3.53 -4.44
N GLY A 124 8.32 4.31 -4.87
CA GLY A 124 7.85 4.32 -6.25
C GLY A 124 6.74 3.32 -6.55
N TYR A 125 6.27 2.56 -5.56
CA TYR A 125 5.07 1.74 -5.72
C TYR A 125 3.84 2.63 -5.69
N ARG A 126 2.83 2.24 -6.47
CA ARG A 126 1.68 3.08 -6.66
C ARG A 126 0.44 2.55 -5.95
N VAL A 127 -0.33 3.48 -5.42
CA VAL A 127 -1.61 3.24 -4.76
C VAL A 127 -2.67 3.97 -5.54
N VAL A 128 -3.73 3.26 -5.92
CA VAL A 128 -4.89 3.84 -6.59
C VAL A 128 -6.02 3.91 -5.58
N LEU A 129 -6.60 5.10 -5.43
CA LEU A 129 -7.85 5.30 -4.70
C LEU A 129 -8.96 5.38 -5.75
N GLN A 130 -9.78 4.34 -5.84
CA GLN A 130 -10.78 4.18 -6.89
C GLN A 130 -12.16 4.47 -6.33
N ASN A 131 -12.83 5.50 -6.87
CA ASN A 131 -14.18 5.86 -6.43
C ASN A 131 -15.20 4.97 -7.15
N ALA A 132 -15.22 3.72 -6.76
CA ALA A 132 -16.12 2.72 -7.32
C ALA A 132 -16.22 1.54 -6.39
N SER A 133 -17.26 0.73 -6.58
CA SER A 133 -17.35 -0.58 -5.93
C SER A 133 -16.62 -1.61 -6.77
N TRP A 134 -16.03 -2.60 -6.10
CA TRP A 134 -15.66 -3.83 -6.78
C TRP A 134 -16.89 -4.73 -6.78
N ALA A 135 -17.32 -5.12 -7.96
CA ALA A 135 -18.45 -6.06 -8.12
C ALA A 135 -18.08 -7.09 -9.18
N VAL A 136 -18.37 -8.34 -8.86
CA VAL A 136 -18.13 -9.45 -9.78
C VAL A 136 -19.42 -9.77 -10.54
#